data_30dd3bb9c6399b5efe238686950754db
#
_entry.id   30dd3bb9c6399b5efe238686950754db
#
_cell.length_a   1.000
_cell.length_b   1.000
_cell.length_c   1.000
_cell.angle_alpha   90.00
_cell.angle_beta   90.00
_cell.angle_gamma   90.00
#
_symmetry.space_group_name_H-M   'P 1'
#
loop_
_entity.id
_entity.type
_entity.pdbx_description
1 polymer ?
#
loop_
_entity_poly.entity_id
_entity_poly.type
_entity_poly.pdbx_seq_one_letter_code
_entity_poly.pdbx_strand_id
1 'polypeptide(L)'
;MSFFKNLLDKILGSNTLYYPGCLTKALLPEIQKNYEEILNELWIDFIKLSDKEYCCGSPVLRAGMKDAYEKIKERNIQIFKEHAVGLIITNCPACYNMLKYQYKLEEEHWIKVEHITQTIKRNEKKLKNKDVLKEITYHDPCHLGRLSGVYEEPREILNKCGYKVNELSKNRENSMCCGWGGWLVNNNPELSEKICNQVLSEIPEWESMTSPCPMCYFQFRKNAKNVEVKEFSEIILDAKKEK
;
A
#
# COMPACT_ATOMS: atom_id res chain seq x y z
N MET A 1 -37.21 1.75 13.78
CA MET A 1 -36.26 1.84 12.63
C MET A 1 -34.78 1.90 13.03
N SER A 2 -34.40 2.48 14.15
CA SER A 2 -32.99 2.61 14.58
C SER A 2 -32.34 1.26 14.98
N PHE A 3 -33.03 0.37 15.67
CA PHE A 3 -32.46 -0.90 16.16
C PHE A 3 -32.13 -1.89 15.03
N PHE A 4 -33.03 -2.02 14.05
CA PHE A 4 -32.78 -2.88 12.86
C PHE A 4 -31.66 -2.35 11.96
N LYS A 5 -31.54 -1.02 11.83
CA LYS A 5 -30.45 -0.41 11.07
C LYS A 5 -29.11 -0.67 11.76
N ASN A 6 -29.03 -0.47 13.09
CA ASN A 6 -27.82 -0.76 13.87
C ASN A 6 -27.43 -2.26 13.86
N LEU A 7 -28.42 -3.16 13.77
CA LEU A 7 -28.18 -4.60 13.67
C LEU A 7 -27.67 -4.97 12.26
N LEU A 8 -28.27 -4.41 11.21
CA LEU A 8 -27.82 -4.58 9.83
C LEU A 8 -26.42 -3.99 9.60
N ASP A 9 -26.15 -2.80 10.12
CA ASP A 9 -24.82 -2.16 10.04
C ASP A 9 -23.73 -2.99 10.76
N LYS A 10 -24.09 -3.65 11.86
CA LYS A 10 -23.19 -4.60 12.56
C LYS A 10 -22.99 -5.91 11.79
N ILE A 11 -23.99 -6.36 11.07
CA ILE A 11 -23.93 -7.62 10.27
C ILE A 11 -23.21 -7.38 8.94
N LEU A 12 -23.45 -6.23 8.29
CA LEU A 12 -22.91 -5.93 6.96
C LEU A 12 -21.63 -5.09 7.00
N GLY A 13 -21.23 -4.57 8.17
CA GLY A 13 -20.08 -3.70 8.34
C GLY A 13 -20.31 -2.31 7.72
N SER A 14 -20.30 -1.26 8.54
CA SER A 14 -20.51 0.13 8.10
C SER A 14 -19.24 0.96 8.11
N ASN A 15 -18.22 0.54 8.86
CA ASN A 15 -17.00 1.32 9.04
C ASN A 15 -15.95 1.02 7.97
N THR A 16 -15.31 2.08 7.50
CA THR A 16 -14.08 1.96 6.73
C THR A 16 -12.89 1.97 7.68
N LEU A 17 -12.05 0.95 7.62
CA LEU A 17 -10.81 0.85 8.38
C LEU A 17 -9.64 1.30 7.51
N TYR A 18 -8.86 2.29 7.96
CA TYR A 18 -7.52 2.50 7.42
C TYR A 18 -6.54 1.59 8.17
N TYR A 19 -5.95 0.65 7.42
CA TYR A 19 -5.00 -0.35 7.90
C TYR A 19 -3.60 -0.09 7.31
N PRO A 20 -2.74 0.72 7.96
CA PRO A 20 -1.42 1.09 7.45
C PRO A 20 -0.44 -0.08 7.37
N GLY A 21 -0.66 -1.11 8.21
CA GLY A 21 0.27 -2.22 8.36
C GLY A 21 1.45 -1.92 9.28
N CYS A 22 2.06 -2.99 9.79
CA CYS A 22 3.06 -2.91 10.86
C CYS A 22 4.33 -2.11 10.49
N LEU A 23 4.81 -2.22 9.25
CA LEU A 23 6.01 -1.50 8.81
C LEU A 23 5.76 0.01 8.75
N THR A 24 4.65 0.44 8.16
CA THR A 24 4.27 1.85 8.10
C THR A 24 4.14 2.43 9.50
N LYS A 25 3.44 1.74 10.40
CA LYS A 25 3.28 2.19 11.80
C LYS A 25 4.60 2.32 12.55
N ALA A 26 5.49 1.36 12.38
CA ALA A 26 6.71 1.27 13.18
C ALA A 26 7.87 2.13 12.65
N LEU A 27 8.03 2.21 11.31
CA LEU A 27 9.20 2.82 10.69
C LEU A 27 8.90 4.07 9.85
N LEU A 28 7.66 4.28 9.47
CA LEU A 28 7.26 5.34 8.55
C LEU A 28 5.99 6.07 9.03
N PRO A 29 5.96 6.57 10.29
CA PRO A 29 4.76 7.19 10.84
C PRO A 29 4.32 8.46 10.10
N GLU A 30 5.25 9.15 9.44
CA GLU A 30 4.96 10.29 8.56
C GLU A 30 4.13 9.86 7.35
N ILE A 31 4.44 8.71 6.76
CA ILE A 31 3.72 8.16 5.62
C ILE A 31 2.29 7.77 6.02
N GLN A 32 2.12 7.22 7.22
CA GLN A 32 0.78 6.98 7.76
C GLN A 32 -0.04 8.27 7.82
N LYS A 33 0.53 9.37 8.35
CA LYS A 33 -0.13 10.67 8.42
C LYS A 33 -0.48 11.23 7.05
N ASN A 34 0.43 11.08 6.08
CA ASN A 34 0.17 11.51 4.70
C ASN A 34 -1.06 10.81 4.11
N TYR A 35 -1.17 9.49 4.28
CA TYR A 35 -2.35 8.77 3.78
C TYR A 35 -3.63 9.09 4.56
N GLU A 36 -3.54 9.35 5.87
CA GLU A 36 -4.67 9.85 6.66
C GLU A 36 -5.15 11.22 6.14
N GLU A 37 -4.21 12.13 5.81
CA GLU A 37 -4.52 13.42 5.19
C GLU A 37 -5.19 13.23 3.83
N ILE A 38 -4.64 12.38 2.96
CA ILE A 38 -5.22 12.07 1.65
C ILE A 38 -6.65 11.52 1.78
N LEU A 39 -6.89 10.59 2.69
CA LEU A 39 -8.23 10.02 2.91
C LEU A 39 -9.23 11.09 3.37
N ASN A 40 -8.83 11.97 4.31
CA ASN A 40 -9.65 13.08 4.77
C ASN A 40 -10.02 14.03 3.63
N GLU A 41 -9.07 14.35 2.75
CA GLU A 41 -9.30 15.21 1.60
C GLU A 41 -10.18 14.57 0.51
N LEU A 42 -10.18 13.25 0.45
CA LEU A 42 -11.12 12.50 -0.37
C LEU A 42 -12.49 12.35 0.31
N TRP A 43 -12.69 12.99 1.48
CA TRP A 43 -13.91 12.92 2.29
C TRP A 43 -14.31 11.49 2.60
N ILE A 44 -13.33 10.67 2.94
CA ILE A 44 -13.52 9.29 3.35
C ILE A 44 -13.41 9.23 4.86
N ASP A 45 -14.53 9.00 5.52
CA ASP A 45 -14.54 8.72 6.96
C ASP A 45 -13.92 7.35 7.21
N PHE A 46 -12.98 7.28 8.13
CA PHE A 46 -12.32 6.03 8.48
C PHE A 46 -12.03 5.92 9.98
N ILE A 47 -11.96 4.70 10.46
CA ILE A 47 -11.51 4.38 11.80
C ILE A 47 -10.08 3.83 11.77
N LYS A 48 -9.40 3.93 12.91
CA LYS A 48 -8.11 3.29 13.19
C LYS A 48 -8.24 2.39 14.41
N LEU A 49 -7.64 1.21 14.35
CA LEU A 49 -7.68 0.26 15.47
C LEU A 49 -6.56 0.50 16.49
N SER A 50 -5.63 1.40 16.18
CA SER A 50 -4.50 1.79 17.06
C SER A 50 -3.78 0.56 17.65
N ASP A 51 -3.83 0.37 18.95
CA ASP A 51 -3.14 -0.74 19.65
C ASP A 51 -3.78 -2.11 19.43
N LYS A 52 -5.02 -2.14 18.91
CA LYS A 52 -5.75 -3.39 18.61
C LYS A 52 -5.43 -3.93 17.21
N GLU A 53 -4.71 -3.18 16.37
CA GLU A 53 -4.32 -3.61 15.04
C GLU A 53 -3.12 -4.57 15.11
N TYR A 54 -3.34 -5.80 14.69
CA TYR A 54 -2.29 -6.80 14.58
C TYR A 54 -1.66 -6.82 13.18
N CYS A 55 -0.48 -7.42 13.08
CA CYS A 55 0.15 -7.70 11.78
C CYS A 55 -0.78 -8.55 10.90
N CYS A 56 -0.75 -8.32 9.58
CA CYS A 56 -1.50 -9.15 8.63
C CYS A 56 -1.01 -10.61 8.54
N GLY A 57 0.06 -10.97 9.23
CA GLY A 57 0.60 -12.33 9.26
C GLY A 57 1.45 -12.73 8.05
N SER A 58 1.65 -11.85 7.07
CA SER A 58 2.45 -12.19 5.87
C SER A 58 3.85 -12.72 6.20
N PRO A 59 4.64 -12.11 7.10
CA PRO A 59 5.96 -12.66 7.45
C PRO A 59 5.88 -14.04 8.11
N VAL A 60 4.88 -14.26 8.95
CA VAL A 60 4.68 -15.51 9.69
C VAL A 60 4.30 -16.64 8.75
N LEU A 61 3.37 -16.41 7.83
CA LEU A 61 2.98 -17.39 6.80
C LEU A 61 4.16 -17.76 5.89
N ARG A 62 4.93 -16.74 5.47
CA ARG A 62 6.11 -16.93 4.61
C ARG A 62 7.28 -17.62 5.32
N ALA A 63 7.34 -17.58 6.65
CA ALA A 63 8.25 -18.37 7.46
C ALA A 63 7.80 -19.84 7.63
N GLY A 64 6.65 -20.23 7.06
CA GLY A 64 6.10 -21.57 7.17
C GLY A 64 5.35 -21.85 8.48
N MET A 65 5.18 -20.84 9.33
CA MET A 65 4.53 -20.97 10.66
C MET A 65 2.99 -20.91 10.52
N LYS A 66 2.40 -21.92 9.91
CA LYS A 66 0.97 -21.93 9.54
C LYS A 66 0.04 -21.79 10.74
N ASP A 67 0.28 -22.52 11.83
CA ASP A 67 -0.58 -22.47 13.02
C ASP A 67 -0.56 -21.08 13.69
N ALA A 68 0.59 -20.44 13.74
CA ALA A 68 0.72 -19.08 14.26
C ALA A 68 0.01 -18.07 13.35
N TYR A 69 0.08 -18.27 12.04
CA TYR A 69 -0.62 -17.45 11.05
C TYR A 69 -2.14 -17.57 11.21
N GLU A 70 -2.69 -18.79 11.32
CA GLU A 70 -4.15 -18.96 11.50
C GLU A 70 -4.66 -18.26 12.76
N LYS A 71 -3.93 -18.33 13.88
CA LYS A 71 -4.29 -17.59 15.10
C LYS A 71 -4.32 -16.06 14.89
N ILE A 72 -3.35 -15.52 14.11
CA ILE A 72 -3.31 -14.10 13.76
C ILE A 72 -4.51 -13.74 12.89
N LYS A 73 -4.81 -14.56 11.88
CA LYS A 73 -5.94 -14.37 10.97
C LYS A 73 -7.26 -14.36 11.72
N GLU A 74 -7.54 -15.37 12.53
CA GLU A 74 -8.77 -15.47 13.34
C GLU A 74 -8.95 -14.24 14.23
N ARG A 75 -7.89 -13.82 14.91
CA ARG A 75 -7.92 -12.66 15.80
C ARG A 75 -8.22 -11.36 15.03
N ASN A 76 -7.58 -11.14 13.88
CA ASN A 76 -7.87 -9.97 13.05
C ASN A 76 -9.32 -9.97 12.57
N ILE A 77 -9.83 -11.11 12.08
CA ILE A 77 -11.22 -11.24 11.63
C ILE A 77 -12.20 -10.92 12.77
N GLN A 78 -11.93 -11.42 13.97
CA GLN A 78 -12.76 -11.11 15.14
C GLN A 78 -12.78 -9.60 15.41
N ILE A 79 -11.61 -8.94 15.43
CA ILE A 79 -11.51 -7.50 15.68
C ILE A 79 -12.24 -6.72 14.60
N PHE A 80 -12.13 -7.10 13.32
CA PHE A 80 -12.85 -6.44 12.24
C PHE A 80 -14.37 -6.54 12.42
N LYS A 81 -14.88 -7.68 12.85
CA LYS A 81 -16.29 -7.88 13.16
C LYS A 81 -16.76 -7.05 14.37
N GLU A 82 -15.97 -7.05 15.45
CA GLU A 82 -16.27 -6.27 16.67
C GLU A 82 -16.40 -4.77 16.36
N HIS A 83 -15.65 -4.27 15.38
CA HIS A 83 -15.66 -2.86 14.97
C HIS A 83 -16.54 -2.59 13.74
N ALA A 84 -17.40 -3.54 13.36
CA ALA A 84 -18.31 -3.43 12.22
C ALA A 84 -17.60 -2.94 10.94
N VAL A 85 -16.41 -3.49 10.64
CA VAL A 85 -15.63 -3.12 9.45
C VAL A 85 -16.27 -3.71 8.20
N GLY A 86 -16.57 -2.87 7.22
CA GLY A 86 -17.11 -3.27 5.91
C GLY A 86 -16.15 -3.02 4.75
N LEU A 87 -15.19 -2.10 4.96
CA LEU A 87 -14.14 -1.80 3.99
C LEU A 87 -12.80 -1.64 4.70
N ILE A 88 -11.75 -2.26 4.18
CA ILE A 88 -10.37 -2.04 4.62
C ILE A 88 -9.60 -1.36 3.50
N ILE A 89 -8.98 -0.23 3.80
CA ILE A 89 -8.06 0.49 2.91
C ILE A 89 -6.65 0.34 3.49
N THR A 90 -5.71 -0.15 2.68
CA THR A 90 -4.31 -0.31 3.10
C THR A 90 -3.35 0.27 2.07
N ASN A 91 -2.26 0.87 2.52
CA ASN A 91 -1.15 1.34 1.67
C ASN A 91 -0.04 0.28 1.48
N CYS A 92 -0.20 -0.88 2.12
CA CYS A 92 0.79 -1.96 2.01
C CYS A 92 0.30 -3.07 1.07
N PRO A 93 0.92 -3.27 -0.11
CA PRO A 93 0.56 -4.34 -1.04
C PRO A 93 0.59 -5.74 -0.44
N ALA A 94 1.51 -6.00 0.50
CA ALA A 94 1.55 -7.29 1.17
C ALA A 94 0.35 -7.50 2.10
N CYS A 95 -0.07 -6.44 2.82
CA CYS A 95 -1.29 -6.49 3.63
C CYS A 95 -2.53 -6.64 2.74
N TYR A 96 -2.60 -5.88 1.64
CA TYR A 96 -3.69 -6.00 0.66
C TYR A 96 -3.83 -7.45 0.16
N ASN A 97 -2.73 -8.04 -0.29
CA ASN A 97 -2.73 -9.42 -0.79
C ASN A 97 -3.15 -10.43 0.30
N MET A 98 -2.66 -10.26 1.53
CA MET A 98 -3.03 -11.14 2.65
C MET A 98 -4.52 -11.03 2.98
N LEU A 99 -5.01 -9.82 3.19
CA LEU A 99 -6.40 -9.57 3.62
C LEU A 99 -7.41 -9.98 2.54
N LYS A 100 -7.10 -9.71 1.29
CA LYS A 100 -8.00 -10.04 0.18
C LYS A 100 -7.99 -11.53 -0.16
N TYR A 101 -6.81 -12.12 -0.38
CA TYR A 101 -6.72 -13.46 -0.97
C TYR A 101 -6.44 -14.56 0.05
N GLN A 102 -5.64 -14.30 1.10
CA GLN A 102 -5.34 -15.34 2.10
C GLN A 102 -6.39 -15.37 3.22
N TYR A 103 -6.91 -14.21 3.63
CA TYR A 103 -8.02 -14.15 4.59
C TYR A 103 -9.37 -14.37 3.90
N LYS A 104 -9.45 -14.15 2.59
CA LYS A 104 -10.69 -14.20 1.79
C LYS A 104 -11.80 -13.34 2.37
N LEU A 105 -11.45 -12.14 2.85
CA LEU A 105 -12.37 -11.27 3.58
C LEU A 105 -13.60 -10.89 2.77
N GLU A 106 -13.47 -10.68 1.45
CA GLU A 106 -14.58 -10.33 0.58
C GLU A 106 -15.54 -11.52 0.39
N GLU A 107 -15.01 -12.73 0.22
CA GLU A 107 -15.77 -13.93 -0.08
C GLU A 107 -16.46 -14.53 1.16
N GLU A 108 -15.71 -14.60 2.29
CA GLU A 108 -16.16 -15.32 3.48
C GLU A 108 -16.72 -14.41 4.58
N HIS A 109 -16.39 -13.09 4.54
CA HIS A 109 -16.72 -12.16 5.63
C HIS A 109 -17.40 -10.87 5.19
N TRP A 110 -17.66 -10.66 3.88
CA TRP A 110 -18.32 -9.49 3.31
C TRP A 110 -17.57 -8.16 3.60
N ILE A 111 -16.26 -8.24 3.87
CA ILE A 111 -15.38 -7.09 4.12
C ILE A 111 -14.59 -6.82 2.85
N LYS A 112 -14.88 -5.71 2.18
CA LYS A 112 -14.12 -5.29 1.00
C LYS A 112 -12.69 -4.91 1.38
N VAL A 113 -11.74 -5.18 0.50
CA VAL A 113 -10.34 -4.80 0.69
C VAL A 113 -9.85 -4.03 -0.52
N GLU A 114 -9.35 -2.83 -0.32
CA GLU A 114 -8.78 -1.98 -1.37
C GLU A 114 -7.33 -1.58 -1.02
N HIS A 115 -6.47 -1.60 -2.02
CA HIS A 115 -5.23 -0.86 -1.90
C HIS A 115 -5.50 0.63 -2.02
N ILE A 116 -4.75 1.47 -1.31
CA ILE A 116 -4.95 2.91 -1.27
C ILE A 116 -4.99 3.55 -2.66
N THR A 117 -4.22 3.04 -3.62
CA THR A 117 -4.22 3.52 -5.01
C THR A 117 -5.56 3.30 -5.70
N GLN A 118 -6.24 2.19 -5.45
CA GLN A 118 -7.57 1.92 -5.98
C GLN A 118 -8.61 2.89 -5.38
N THR A 119 -8.51 3.13 -4.07
CA THR A 119 -9.37 4.10 -3.39
C THR A 119 -9.18 5.52 -3.92
N ILE A 120 -7.92 5.95 -4.10
CA ILE A 120 -7.59 7.27 -4.65
C ILE A 120 -8.10 7.37 -6.09
N LYS A 121 -7.86 6.38 -6.94
CA LYS A 121 -8.32 6.36 -8.33
C LYS A 121 -9.83 6.45 -8.43
N ARG A 122 -10.57 5.68 -7.64
CA ARG A 122 -12.04 5.74 -7.60
C ARG A 122 -12.55 7.14 -7.24
N ASN A 123 -11.79 7.91 -6.46
CA ASN A 123 -12.12 9.26 -6.02
C ASN A 123 -11.32 10.34 -6.77
N GLU A 124 -10.69 10.03 -7.89
CA GLU A 124 -9.76 10.92 -8.61
C GLU A 124 -10.36 12.27 -9.03
N LYS A 125 -11.69 12.36 -9.15
CA LYS A 125 -12.38 13.63 -9.44
C LYS A 125 -12.16 14.69 -8.36
N LYS A 126 -11.80 14.27 -7.15
CA LYS A 126 -11.49 15.16 -6.02
C LYS A 126 -10.01 15.59 -6.03
N LEU A 127 -9.16 14.94 -6.80
CA LEU A 127 -7.78 15.37 -7.02
C LEU A 127 -7.76 16.51 -8.04
N LYS A 128 -6.87 17.47 -7.84
CA LYS A 128 -6.63 18.53 -8.83
C LYS A 128 -5.87 17.93 -10.03
N ASN A 129 -6.34 18.23 -11.24
CA ASN A 129 -5.57 17.98 -12.45
C ASN A 129 -4.43 18.99 -12.53
N LYS A 130 -3.24 18.53 -12.82
CA LYS A 130 -2.08 19.39 -13.07
C LYS A 130 -1.51 19.12 -14.46
N ASP A 131 -0.95 20.16 -15.06
CA ASP A 131 -0.16 20.01 -16.26
C ASP A 131 1.08 19.16 -15.98
N VAL A 132 1.50 18.35 -16.93
CA VAL A 132 2.70 17.50 -16.79
C VAL A 132 3.93 18.39 -16.80
N LEU A 133 4.56 18.56 -15.64
CA LEU A 133 5.73 19.41 -15.43
C LEU A 133 6.98 18.65 -15.01
N LYS A 134 6.83 17.42 -14.52
CA LYS A 134 7.92 16.62 -13.92
C LYS A 134 7.89 15.20 -14.50
N GLU A 135 9.05 14.57 -14.50
CA GLU A 135 9.18 13.14 -14.82
C GLU A 135 9.48 12.35 -13.55
N ILE A 136 9.04 11.10 -13.50
CA ILE A 136 9.27 10.21 -12.38
C ILE A 136 9.35 8.76 -12.85
N THR A 137 10.37 8.04 -12.42
CA THR A 137 10.45 6.59 -12.65
C THR A 137 9.53 5.86 -11.68
N TYR A 138 8.72 4.95 -12.22
CA TYR A 138 7.78 4.15 -11.43
C TYR A 138 8.23 2.69 -11.32
N HIS A 139 8.25 2.17 -10.08
CA HIS A 139 8.50 0.77 -9.81
C HIS A 139 7.21 0.05 -9.39
N ASP A 140 6.88 -1.05 -10.08
CA ASP A 140 5.75 -1.91 -9.77
C ASP A 140 6.04 -2.82 -8.56
N PRO A 141 5.37 -2.66 -7.41
CA PRO A 141 5.53 -3.58 -6.30
C PRO A 141 5.01 -4.97 -6.66
N CYS A 142 5.80 -5.99 -6.45
CA CYS A 142 5.46 -7.36 -6.83
C CYS A 142 4.15 -7.88 -6.22
N HIS A 143 3.81 -7.47 -4.99
CA HIS A 143 2.54 -7.85 -4.36
C HIS A 143 1.35 -7.06 -4.91
N LEU A 144 1.54 -5.83 -5.35
CA LEU A 144 0.46 -5.02 -5.94
C LEU A 144 0.20 -5.42 -7.39
N GLY A 145 1.26 -5.48 -8.20
CA GLY A 145 1.17 -5.85 -9.61
C GLY A 145 0.97 -7.37 -9.78
N ARG A 146 2.06 -8.15 -9.73
CA ARG A 146 2.05 -9.59 -10.05
C ARG A 146 1.06 -10.44 -9.26
N LEU A 147 0.89 -10.15 -7.96
CA LEU A 147 0.03 -10.95 -7.10
C LEU A 147 -1.41 -10.42 -7.00
N SER A 148 -1.66 -9.18 -7.45
CA SER A 148 -2.98 -8.56 -7.25
C SER A 148 -3.53 -7.83 -8.48
N GLY A 149 -2.77 -7.77 -9.58
CA GLY A 149 -3.24 -7.23 -10.86
C GLY A 149 -3.45 -5.71 -10.91
N VAL A 150 -2.94 -4.96 -9.92
CA VAL A 150 -3.09 -3.51 -9.83
C VAL A 150 -1.85 -2.86 -10.45
N TYR A 151 -1.98 -2.33 -11.66
CA TYR A 151 -0.89 -1.75 -12.43
C TYR A 151 -1.15 -0.30 -12.87
N GLU A 152 -2.35 -0.01 -13.34
CA GLU A 152 -2.63 1.26 -14.01
C GLU A 152 -3.08 2.36 -13.04
N GLU A 153 -3.77 2.04 -11.96
CA GLU A 153 -4.26 3.02 -11.00
C GLU A 153 -3.15 3.91 -10.44
N PRO A 154 -1.94 3.39 -10.04
CA PRO A 154 -0.85 4.26 -9.61
C PRO A 154 -0.35 5.19 -10.71
N ARG A 155 -0.24 4.71 -11.96
CA ARG A 155 0.23 5.49 -13.11
C ARG A 155 -0.73 6.63 -13.43
N GLU A 156 -2.01 6.34 -13.46
CA GLU A 156 -3.05 7.33 -13.72
C GLU A 156 -3.10 8.41 -12.63
N ILE A 157 -2.88 8.04 -11.35
CA ILE A 157 -2.78 8.99 -10.25
C ILE A 157 -1.55 9.90 -10.42
N LEU A 158 -0.37 9.34 -10.76
CA LEU A 158 0.85 10.11 -10.99
C LEU A 158 0.66 11.10 -12.14
N ASN A 159 0.10 10.65 -13.26
CA ASN A 159 -0.20 11.52 -14.41
C ASN A 159 -1.14 12.67 -13.99
N LYS A 160 -2.17 12.37 -13.20
CA LYS A 160 -3.10 13.38 -12.69
C LYS A 160 -2.44 14.38 -11.75
N CYS A 161 -1.43 13.94 -11.02
CA CYS A 161 -0.60 14.80 -10.15
C CYS A 161 0.45 15.63 -10.92
N GLY A 162 0.47 15.57 -12.25
CA GLY A 162 1.40 16.34 -13.10
C GLY A 162 2.76 15.66 -13.32
N TYR A 163 2.82 14.33 -13.19
CA TYR A 163 4.03 13.57 -13.47
C TYR A 163 3.88 12.72 -14.72
N LYS A 164 4.85 12.83 -15.63
CA LYS A 164 5.04 11.84 -16.71
C LYS A 164 5.76 10.64 -16.12
N VAL A 165 5.12 9.48 -16.22
CA VAL A 165 5.68 8.23 -15.70
C VAL A 165 6.68 7.66 -16.70
N ASN A 166 7.93 7.48 -16.26
CA ASN A 166 8.95 6.75 -16.96
C ASN A 166 9.00 5.30 -16.44
N GLU A 167 9.00 4.35 -17.35
CA GLU A 167 8.98 2.93 -17.04
C GLU A 167 10.40 2.37 -16.93
N LEU A 168 10.63 1.52 -15.93
CA LEU A 168 11.82 0.67 -15.91
C LEU A 168 11.82 -0.32 -17.07
N SER A 169 12.98 -0.81 -17.48
CA SER A 169 13.11 -1.79 -18.55
C SER A 169 12.26 -3.04 -18.31
N LYS A 170 12.14 -3.42 -17.05
CA LYS A 170 11.24 -4.47 -16.56
C LYS A 170 10.16 -3.86 -15.69
N ASN A 171 8.96 -3.80 -16.20
CA ASN A 171 7.80 -3.21 -15.54
C ASN A 171 6.61 -4.17 -15.55
N ARG A 172 5.52 -3.80 -14.90
CA ARG A 172 4.28 -4.58 -14.74
C ARG A 172 4.56 -6.00 -14.24
N GLU A 173 4.09 -7.03 -14.96
CA GLU A 173 4.29 -8.44 -14.59
C GLU A 173 5.77 -8.86 -14.59
N ASN A 174 6.60 -8.22 -15.40
CA ASN A 174 8.04 -8.50 -15.50
C ASN A 174 8.88 -7.67 -14.51
N SER A 175 8.27 -6.79 -13.72
CA SER A 175 8.99 -5.93 -12.79
C SER A 175 9.95 -6.70 -11.90
N MET A 176 11.17 -6.21 -11.75
CA MET A 176 12.12 -6.76 -10.80
C MET A 176 11.66 -6.51 -9.36
N CYS A 177 11.94 -7.44 -8.45
CA CYS A 177 11.70 -7.23 -7.04
C CYS A 177 12.64 -6.16 -6.47
N CYS A 178 12.18 -5.39 -5.48
CA CYS A 178 13.04 -4.46 -4.73
C CYS A 178 14.08 -5.14 -3.85
N GLY A 179 14.04 -6.47 -3.70
CA GLY A 179 14.95 -7.24 -2.86
C GLY A 179 14.51 -7.41 -1.39
N TRP A 180 13.45 -6.75 -0.92
CA TRP A 180 13.04 -6.82 0.49
C TRP A 180 12.34 -8.13 0.88
N GLY A 181 11.46 -8.65 0.01
CA GLY A 181 10.51 -9.69 0.35
C GLY A 181 11.11 -11.07 0.58
N GLY A 182 10.27 -11.99 1.12
CA GLY A 182 10.65 -13.39 1.27
C GLY A 182 11.78 -13.67 2.27
N TRP A 183 11.95 -12.81 3.28
CA TRP A 183 13.05 -12.87 4.24
C TRP A 183 14.45 -12.66 3.63
N LEU A 184 14.54 -12.27 2.35
CA LEU A 184 15.82 -12.12 1.66
C LEU A 184 16.74 -11.10 2.34
N VAL A 185 16.17 -9.97 2.75
CA VAL A 185 16.94 -8.90 3.45
C VAL A 185 17.59 -9.39 4.74
N ASN A 186 17.04 -10.41 5.41
CA ASN A 186 17.56 -10.97 6.63
C ASN A 186 18.49 -12.16 6.37
N ASN A 187 18.13 -13.03 5.42
CA ASN A 187 18.84 -14.27 5.16
C ASN A 187 20.06 -14.08 4.23
N ASN A 188 19.98 -13.12 3.32
CA ASN A 188 21.06 -12.76 2.41
C ASN A 188 21.02 -11.26 2.07
N PRO A 189 21.49 -10.41 2.99
CA PRO A 189 21.45 -8.96 2.82
C PRO A 189 22.25 -8.47 1.61
N GLU A 190 23.38 -9.12 1.28
CA GLU A 190 24.17 -8.74 0.11
C GLU A 190 23.42 -8.97 -1.21
N LEU A 191 22.75 -10.10 -1.35
CA LEU A 191 21.92 -10.37 -2.52
C LEU A 191 20.73 -9.41 -2.59
N SER A 192 20.10 -9.12 -1.46
CA SER A 192 19.02 -8.14 -1.35
C SER A 192 19.47 -6.76 -1.85
N GLU A 193 20.63 -6.31 -1.42
CA GLU A 193 21.23 -5.03 -1.85
C GLU A 193 21.59 -5.05 -3.34
N LYS A 194 22.21 -6.12 -3.85
CA LYS A 194 22.53 -6.26 -5.28
C LYS A 194 21.28 -6.15 -6.17
N ILE A 195 20.20 -6.82 -5.79
CA ILE A 195 18.93 -6.73 -6.51
C ILE A 195 18.37 -5.29 -6.48
N CYS A 196 18.40 -4.64 -5.33
CA CYS A 196 17.95 -3.27 -5.17
C CYS A 196 18.76 -2.31 -6.05
N ASN A 197 20.09 -2.41 -6.01
CA ASN A 197 21.00 -1.56 -6.76
C ASN A 197 20.88 -1.78 -8.27
N GLN A 198 20.53 -2.98 -8.73
CA GLN A 198 20.26 -3.23 -10.15
C GLN A 198 19.03 -2.46 -10.63
N VAL A 199 17.98 -2.34 -9.82
CA VAL A 199 16.82 -1.50 -10.16
C VAL A 199 17.22 -0.03 -10.16
N LEU A 200 17.91 0.42 -9.11
CA LEU A 200 18.35 1.82 -8.97
C LEU A 200 19.28 2.27 -10.11
N SER A 201 20.10 1.36 -10.66
CA SER A 201 21.04 1.68 -11.74
C SER A 201 20.38 1.99 -13.08
N GLU A 202 19.10 1.67 -13.27
CA GLU A 202 18.34 2.02 -14.45
C GLU A 202 17.83 3.47 -14.43
N ILE A 203 17.88 4.14 -13.25
CA ILE A 203 17.26 5.44 -13.05
C ILE A 203 18.30 6.54 -13.23
N PRO A 204 18.06 7.54 -14.10
CA PRO A 204 18.94 8.69 -14.25
C PRO A 204 19.13 9.45 -12.94
N GLU A 205 20.33 9.95 -12.64
CA GLU A 205 20.62 10.66 -11.37
C GLU A 205 19.79 11.93 -11.15
N TRP A 206 19.30 12.53 -12.24
CA TRP A 206 18.47 13.74 -12.20
C TRP A 206 16.98 13.43 -12.01
N GLU A 207 16.59 12.15 -12.04
CA GLU A 207 15.20 11.71 -11.97
C GLU A 207 14.90 11.08 -10.61
N SER A 208 13.74 11.42 -10.05
CA SER A 208 13.24 10.75 -8.84
C SER A 208 12.47 9.49 -9.19
N MET A 209 12.40 8.56 -8.22
CA MET A 209 11.59 7.36 -8.35
C MET A 209 10.51 7.26 -7.27
N THR A 210 9.48 6.48 -7.56
CA THR A 210 8.43 6.15 -6.59
C THR A 210 7.90 4.73 -6.73
N SER A 211 7.26 4.28 -5.65
CA SER A 211 6.57 3.00 -5.60
C SER A 211 5.51 3.01 -4.50
N PRO A 212 4.25 2.62 -4.75
CA PRO A 212 3.19 2.61 -3.74
C PRO A 212 3.29 1.39 -2.82
N CYS A 213 4.45 1.21 -2.19
CA CYS A 213 4.73 0.11 -1.26
C CYS A 213 5.74 0.56 -0.21
N PRO A 214 5.39 0.55 1.08
CA PRO A 214 6.29 1.00 2.14
C PRO A 214 7.57 0.16 2.23
N MET A 215 7.52 -1.14 1.91
CA MET A 215 8.71 -1.98 1.87
C MET A 215 9.65 -1.64 0.71
N CYS A 216 9.09 -1.40 -0.50
CA CYS A 216 9.88 -0.99 -1.66
C CYS A 216 10.49 0.39 -1.42
N TYR A 217 9.69 1.36 -0.95
CA TYR A 217 10.16 2.69 -0.60
C TYR A 217 11.33 2.64 0.39
N PHE A 218 11.16 1.91 1.51
CA PHE A 218 12.21 1.78 2.53
C PHE A 218 13.49 1.16 1.97
N GLN A 219 13.36 0.09 1.16
CA GLN A 219 14.50 -0.60 0.56
C GLN A 219 15.26 0.29 -0.44
N PHE A 220 14.55 0.96 -1.34
CA PHE A 220 15.16 1.88 -2.29
C PHE A 220 15.79 3.07 -1.59
N ARG A 221 15.09 3.72 -0.66
CA ARG A 221 15.61 4.87 0.09
C ARG A 221 16.89 4.53 0.86
N LYS A 222 16.96 3.34 1.46
CA LYS A 222 18.16 2.88 2.18
C LYS A 222 19.37 2.70 1.28
N ASN A 223 19.18 2.25 0.03
CA ASN A 223 20.26 1.89 -0.88
C ASN A 223 20.55 2.96 -1.94
N ALA A 224 19.66 3.90 -2.17
CA ALA A 224 19.85 4.98 -3.13
C ALA A 224 20.98 5.91 -2.71
N LYS A 225 21.93 6.18 -3.63
CA LYS A 225 23.04 7.11 -3.42
C LYS A 225 22.79 8.44 -4.11
N ASN A 226 22.38 8.38 -5.38
CA ASN A 226 22.23 9.55 -6.26
C ASN A 226 20.80 9.70 -6.81
N VAL A 227 19.88 8.77 -6.48
CA VAL A 227 18.49 8.81 -6.91
C VAL A 227 17.62 9.28 -5.76
N GLU A 228 16.79 10.28 -5.98
CA GLU A 228 15.78 10.70 -5.01
C GLU A 228 14.65 9.67 -4.98
N VAL A 229 14.37 9.08 -3.84
CA VAL A 229 13.26 8.13 -3.65
C VAL A 229 12.14 8.83 -2.91
N LYS A 230 11.02 9.07 -3.59
CA LYS A 230 9.81 9.68 -3.03
C LYS A 230 8.78 8.62 -2.68
N GLU A 231 8.17 8.75 -1.52
CA GLU A 231 7.01 7.93 -1.21
C GLU A 231 5.79 8.41 -1.99
N PHE A 232 4.92 7.47 -2.36
CA PHE A 232 3.79 7.75 -3.26
C PHE A 232 2.82 8.80 -2.70
N SER A 233 2.61 8.82 -1.37
CA SER A 233 1.76 9.82 -0.71
C SER A 233 2.35 11.23 -0.74
N GLU A 234 3.68 11.35 -0.68
CA GLU A 234 4.38 12.65 -0.76
C GLU A 234 4.11 13.33 -2.11
N ILE A 235 4.14 12.55 -3.20
CA ILE A 235 3.85 13.04 -4.55
C ILE A 235 2.44 13.61 -4.65
N ILE A 236 1.46 12.91 -4.08
CA ILE A 236 0.06 13.34 -4.11
C ILE A 236 -0.12 14.63 -3.32
N LEU A 237 0.50 14.74 -2.14
CA LEU A 237 0.40 15.93 -1.30
C LEU A 237 1.18 17.13 -1.87
N ASP A 238 2.35 16.90 -2.47
CA ASP A 238 3.15 17.95 -3.11
C ASP A 238 2.44 18.53 -4.34
N ALA A 239 1.77 17.68 -5.11
CA ALA A 239 0.95 18.12 -6.23
C ALA A 239 -0.15 19.14 -5.82
N LYS A 240 -0.50 19.24 -4.54
CA LYS A 240 -1.50 20.19 -4.01
C LYS A 240 -0.90 21.51 -3.57
N LYS A 241 0.33 21.48 -3.05
CA LYS A 241 1.01 22.67 -2.50
C LYS A 241 1.49 23.62 -3.59
N GLU A 242 1.80 23.10 -4.76
CA GLU A 242 2.19 23.91 -5.92
C GLU A 242 0.93 24.53 -6.55
N LYS A 243 0.70 25.81 -6.26
CA LYS A 243 -0.36 26.66 -6.84
C LYS A 243 0.00 27.13 -8.23
#